data_aef88262efae2001993726f5dbfb300c
#
_entry.id   aef88262efae2001993726f5dbfb300c
#
_cell.length_a   1.000
_cell.length_b   1.000
_cell.length_c   1.000
_cell.angle_alpha   90.00
_cell.angle_beta   90.00
_cell.angle_gamma   90.00
#
_symmetry.space_group_name_H-M   'P 1'
#
loop_
_entity.id
_entity.type
_entity.pdbx_description
1 polymer ?
#
loop_
_entity_poly.entity_id
_entity_poly.type
_entity_poly.pdbx_seq_one_letter_code
_entity_poly.pdbx_strand_id
1 'polypeptide(L)'
;MKKILSLCAIIISSSILSSCSPIVQGAAAVTTVATMNNDRRTMGEILDDKTLYMDLGNMVSKDPMLEDVHVNFNIYNQAVLITGEAPTENTKDYLESIVKSKSSKIKQLINEVEVMPNSSYLDRAKDGVITVQIETLFFDQEVFHPSHVSVLTERGVVYLMGSVTKREAEHATNIASKAKNVKKVVKLFNYLMARPAEEVERDNKKKAEAEKRAELEAKKAELEAKQNELNQQLYELGSD
;
A
#
# COMPACT_ATOMS: atom_id res chain seq x y z
N MET A 1 48.93 -25.98 -17.84
CA MET A 1 47.50 -25.69 -18.17
C MET A 1 46.56 -25.67 -16.95
N LYS A 2 46.72 -26.57 -15.95
CA LYS A 2 45.80 -26.57 -14.76
C LYS A 2 45.92 -25.35 -13.83
N LYS A 3 47.05 -24.66 -13.77
CA LYS A 3 47.24 -23.45 -12.93
C LYS A 3 46.66 -22.16 -13.50
N ILE A 4 46.47 -22.07 -14.81
CA ILE A 4 45.88 -20.91 -15.50
C ILE A 4 44.33 -20.96 -15.37
N LEU A 5 43.71 -22.13 -15.39
CA LEU A 5 42.28 -22.28 -15.16
C LEU A 5 41.86 -21.89 -13.72
N SER A 6 42.73 -22.13 -12.72
CA SER A 6 42.44 -21.77 -11.33
C SER A 6 42.50 -20.28 -11.08
N LEU A 7 43.32 -19.53 -11.84
CA LEU A 7 43.43 -18.07 -11.71
C LEU A 7 42.24 -17.32 -12.35
N CYS A 8 41.70 -17.86 -13.44
CA CYS A 8 40.48 -17.31 -14.08
C CYS A 8 39.20 -17.50 -13.23
N ALA A 9 39.11 -18.60 -12.48
CA ALA A 9 37.97 -18.87 -11.59
C ALA A 9 37.88 -17.89 -10.40
N ILE A 10 39.04 -17.40 -9.90
CA ILE A 10 39.11 -16.46 -8.77
C ILE A 10 38.75 -15.02 -9.21
N ILE A 11 39.05 -14.66 -10.46
CA ILE A 11 38.75 -13.32 -10.99
C ILE A 11 37.26 -13.14 -11.31
N ILE A 12 36.55 -14.21 -11.63
CA ILE A 12 35.10 -14.16 -11.92
C ILE A 12 34.27 -14.07 -10.62
N SER A 13 34.81 -14.55 -9.50
CA SER A 13 34.13 -14.52 -8.19
C SER A 13 34.12 -13.13 -7.50
N SER A 14 35.01 -12.21 -7.88
CA SER A 14 35.11 -10.88 -7.26
C SER A 14 34.34 -9.75 -7.96
N SER A 15 33.73 -10.05 -9.11
CA SER A 15 32.99 -9.02 -9.91
C SER A 15 31.48 -8.98 -9.62
N ILE A 16 30.95 -9.81 -8.72
CA ILE A 16 29.50 -9.88 -8.45
C ILE A 16 29.07 -8.96 -7.28
N LEU A 17 30.03 -8.34 -6.55
CA LEU A 17 29.75 -7.52 -5.38
C LEU A 17 29.74 -6.01 -5.64
N SER A 18 29.83 -5.54 -6.87
CA SER A 18 29.89 -4.11 -7.20
C SER A 18 28.74 -3.61 -8.08
N SER A 19 27.63 -4.34 -8.20
CA SER A 19 26.45 -3.81 -8.88
C SER A 19 25.42 -3.21 -7.90
N CYS A 20 25.87 -2.30 -7.03
CA CYS A 20 24.99 -1.23 -6.58
C CYS A 20 24.82 -0.27 -7.75
N SER A 21 23.99 -0.65 -8.69
CA SER A 21 23.66 0.16 -9.85
C SER A 21 22.93 1.43 -9.39
N PRO A 22 23.40 2.64 -9.74
CA PRO A 22 22.69 3.89 -9.47
C PRO A 22 21.31 3.95 -10.13
N ILE A 23 21.01 3.02 -11.03
CA ILE A 23 19.71 2.87 -11.69
C ILE A 23 18.60 2.49 -10.70
N VAL A 24 18.90 1.69 -9.65
CA VAL A 24 17.89 1.32 -8.63
C VAL A 24 17.52 2.53 -7.77
N GLN A 25 18.45 3.43 -7.48
CA GLN A 25 18.17 4.67 -6.75
C GLN A 25 17.31 5.64 -7.58
N GLY A 26 17.51 5.70 -8.90
CA GLY A 26 16.69 6.51 -9.79
C GLY A 26 15.26 5.99 -9.93
N ALA A 27 15.07 4.68 -10.03
CA ALA A 27 13.74 4.08 -10.14
C ALA A 27 12.93 4.24 -8.83
N ALA A 28 13.58 4.05 -7.66
CA ALA A 28 12.95 4.28 -6.37
C ALA A 28 12.58 5.77 -6.16
N ALA A 29 13.43 6.69 -6.61
CA ALA A 29 13.13 8.12 -6.53
C ALA A 29 11.96 8.53 -7.45
N VAL A 30 11.90 7.98 -8.67
CA VAL A 30 10.82 8.26 -9.63
C VAL A 30 9.50 7.69 -9.14
N THR A 31 9.47 6.46 -8.59
CA THR A 31 8.25 5.88 -8.03
C THR A 31 7.79 6.65 -6.79
N THR A 32 8.72 7.13 -5.94
CA THR A 32 8.38 7.95 -4.77
C THR A 32 7.75 9.28 -5.17
N VAL A 33 8.26 9.96 -6.18
CA VAL A 33 7.69 11.24 -6.68
C VAL A 33 6.33 11.01 -7.34
N ALA A 34 6.16 9.94 -8.10
CA ALA A 34 4.89 9.62 -8.76
C ALA A 34 3.79 9.28 -7.75
N THR A 35 4.13 8.57 -6.65
CA THR A 35 3.17 8.28 -5.57
C THR A 35 2.83 9.53 -4.75
N MET A 36 3.78 10.46 -4.56
CA MET A 36 3.54 11.72 -3.86
C MET A 36 2.56 12.64 -4.58
N ASN A 37 2.56 12.66 -5.91
CA ASN A 37 1.62 13.49 -6.69
C ASN A 37 0.15 13.06 -6.56
N ASN A 38 -0.11 11.83 -6.14
CA ASN A 38 -1.46 11.29 -5.94
C ASN A 38 -1.84 11.14 -4.46
N ASP A 39 -0.95 11.50 -3.52
CA ASP A 39 -1.26 11.50 -2.09
C ASP A 39 -2.14 12.74 -1.78
N ARG A 40 -3.14 12.56 -0.93
CA ARG A 40 -4.02 13.65 -0.50
C ARG A 40 -3.40 14.56 0.54
N ARG A 41 -2.27 14.14 1.12
CA ARG A 41 -1.46 14.98 1.99
C ARG A 41 -0.57 15.89 1.16
N THR A 42 -0.34 17.09 1.66
CA THR A 42 0.69 17.97 1.11
C THR A 42 2.08 17.37 1.31
N MET A 43 3.05 17.81 0.50
CA MET A 43 4.46 17.41 0.69
C MET A 43 4.98 17.72 2.09
N GLY A 44 4.54 18.83 2.68
CA GLY A 44 4.87 19.21 4.06
C GLY A 44 4.33 18.21 5.07
N GLU A 45 3.07 17.80 4.95
CA GLU A 45 2.45 16.81 5.84
C GLU A 45 3.12 15.44 5.71
N ILE A 46 3.48 15.00 4.49
CA ILE A 46 4.21 13.74 4.27
C ILE A 46 5.58 13.79 4.94
N LEU A 47 6.28 14.92 4.82
CA LEU A 47 7.60 15.10 5.44
C LEU A 47 7.51 15.16 6.96
N ASP A 48 6.51 15.86 7.50
CA ASP A 48 6.24 15.91 8.95
C ASP A 48 5.94 14.51 9.50
N ASP A 49 5.09 13.73 8.83
CA ASP A 49 4.77 12.35 9.22
C ASP A 49 6.01 11.46 9.21
N LYS A 50 6.85 11.58 8.18
CA LYS A 50 8.10 10.81 8.04
C LYS A 50 9.13 11.18 9.12
N THR A 51 9.25 12.47 9.42
CA THR A 51 10.13 12.98 10.48
C THR A 51 9.64 12.47 11.84
N LEU A 52 8.35 12.55 12.10
CA LEU A 52 7.76 12.06 13.34
C LEU A 52 7.97 10.55 13.49
N TYR A 53 7.79 9.77 12.42
CA TYR A 53 8.07 8.33 12.42
C TYR A 53 9.52 8.00 12.83
N MET A 54 10.49 8.71 12.22
CA MET A 54 11.90 8.52 12.54
C MET A 54 12.22 8.92 13.98
N ASP A 55 11.65 10.03 14.44
CA ASP A 55 11.84 10.54 15.80
C ASP A 55 11.28 9.57 16.85
N LEU A 56 10.09 9.03 16.64
CA LEU A 56 9.48 8.06 17.55
C LEU A 56 10.27 6.74 17.56
N GLY A 57 10.68 6.24 16.40
CA GLY A 57 11.52 5.05 16.32
C GLY A 57 12.86 5.23 17.03
N ASN A 58 13.53 6.37 16.82
CA ASN A 58 14.79 6.70 17.52
C ASN A 58 14.61 6.86 19.05
N MET A 59 13.47 7.40 19.46
CA MET A 59 13.16 7.57 20.89
C MET A 59 13.00 6.20 21.56
N VAL A 60 12.18 5.32 21.00
CA VAL A 60 11.95 3.98 21.55
C VAL A 60 13.25 3.15 21.57
N SER A 61 14.03 3.18 20.48
CA SER A 61 15.25 2.38 20.35
C SER A 61 16.39 2.80 21.32
N LYS A 62 16.32 4.02 21.88
CA LYS A 62 17.33 4.56 22.80
C LYS A 62 16.88 4.56 24.27
N ASP A 63 15.63 4.24 24.52
CA ASP A 63 15.07 4.25 25.87
C ASP A 63 15.25 2.89 26.56
N PRO A 64 16.08 2.80 27.64
CA PRO A 64 16.27 1.53 28.35
C PRO A 64 14.99 0.95 28.96
N MET A 65 13.98 1.78 29.24
CA MET A 65 12.68 1.32 29.78
C MET A 65 11.85 0.59 28.73
N LEU A 66 12.23 0.69 27.45
CA LEU A 66 11.54 0.10 26.31
C LEU A 66 12.36 -0.99 25.59
N GLU A 67 13.45 -1.47 26.20
CA GLU A 67 14.33 -2.49 25.59
C GLU A 67 13.55 -3.78 25.25
N ASP A 68 12.61 -4.18 26.10
CA ASP A 68 11.78 -5.38 25.93
C ASP A 68 10.45 -5.12 25.21
N VAL A 69 10.29 -3.97 24.57
CA VAL A 69 9.07 -3.61 23.83
C VAL A 69 9.26 -3.83 22.36
N HIS A 70 8.30 -4.46 21.70
CA HIS A 70 8.17 -4.47 20.27
C HIS A 70 7.07 -3.51 19.84
N VAL A 71 7.41 -2.48 19.09
CA VAL A 71 6.41 -1.52 18.57
C VAL A 71 6.63 -1.20 17.11
N ASN A 72 5.50 -1.02 16.43
CA ASN A 72 5.41 -0.46 15.10
C ASN A 72 4.59 0.83 15.15
N PHE A 73 5.03 1.83 14.38
CA PHE A 73 4.30 3.08 14.20
C PHE A 73 3.72 3.13 12.80
N ASN A 74 2.47 3.61 12.68
CA ASN A 74 1.92 4.07 11.43
C ASN A 74 1.42 5.51 11.61
N ILE A 75 1.86 6.41 10.74
CA ILE A 75 1.56 7.84 10.88
C ILE A 75 0.95 8.35 9.58
N TYR A 76 -0.22 8.94 9.70
CA TYR A 76 -0.93 9.55 8.59
C TYR A 76 -1.55 10.87 9.01
N ASN A 77 -1.11 11.97 8.39
CA ASN A 77 -1.56 13.34 8.69
C ASN A 77 -1.52 13.66 10.18
N GLN A 78 -0.40 13.30 10.84
CA GLN A 78 -0.11 13.52 12.27
C GLN A 78 -1.04 12.73 13.23
N ALA A 79 -1.85 11.80 12.71
CA ALA A 79 -2.44 10.75 13.52
C ALA A 79 -1.43 9.61 13.65
N VAL A 80 -1.12 9.23 14.88
CA VAL A 80 -0.13 8.19 15.22
C VAL A 80 -0.86 6.97 15.73
N LEU A 81 -0.66 5.84 15.05
CA LEU A 81 -1.03 4.52 15.54
C LEU A 81 0.23 3.85 16.09
N ILE A 82 0.12 3.27 17.28
CA ILE A 82 1.12 2.40 17.90
C ILE A 82 0.54 1.00 17.97
N THR A 83 1.25 0.02 17.44
CA THR A 83 0.92 -1.41 17.58
C THR A 83 2.12 -2.18 18.09
N GLY A 84 1.92 -3.42 18.51
CA GLY A 84 2.97 -4.30 18.99
C GLY A 84 2.71 -4.85 20.38
N GLU A 85 3.77 -5.20 21.09
CA GLU A 85 3.69 -5.83 22.42
C GLU A 85 4.54 -5.10 23.45
N ALA A 86 4.00 -5.01 24.66
CA ALA A 86 4.72 -4.52 25.84
C ALA A 86 4.63 -5.57 26.98
N PRO A 87 5.69 -5.72 27.78
CA PRO A 87 5.72 -6.75 28.83
C PRO A 87 4.75 -6.47 29.98
N THR A 88 4.39 -5.21 30.23
CA THR A 88 3.50 -4.80 31.33
C THR A 88 2.63 -3.60 30.94
N GLU A 89 1.51 -3.39 31.65
CA GLU A 89 0.69 -2.19 31.50
C GLU A 89 1.48 -0.91 31.78
N ASN A 90 2.35 -0.93 32.81
CA ASN A 90 3.18 0.24 33.14
C ASN A 90 4.10 0.62 31.97
N THR A 91 4.68 -0.36 31.28
CA THR A 91 5.52 -0.13 30.12
C THR A 91 4.72 0.42 28.93
N LYS A 92 3.51 -0.09 28.72
CA LYS A 92 2.58 0.42 27.71
C LYS A 92 2.16 1.87 28.00
N ASP A 93 1.80 2.19 29.25
CA ASP A 93 1.42 3.54 29.67
C ASP A 93 2.60 4.51 29.55
N TYR A 94 3.79 4.05 29.95
CA TYR A 94 5.02 4.81 29.79
C TYR A 94 5.28 5.14 28.30
N LEU A 95 5.24 4.15 27.41
CA LEU A 95 5.38 4.35 25.98
C LEU A 95 4.39 5.39 25.45
N GLU A 96 3.11 5.29 25.83
CA GLU A 96 2.10 6.24 25.41
C GLU A 96 2.42 7.67 25.90
N SER A 97 2.85 7.80 27.15
CA SER A 97 3.18 9.09 27.75
C SER A 97 4.33 9.80 27.03
N ILE A 98 5.41 9.07 26.72
CA ILE A 98 6.56 9.64 26.01
C ILE A 98 6.24 9.97 24.57
N VAL A 99 5.43 9.17 23.87
CA VAL A 99 4.97 9.49 22.53
C VAL A 99 4.15 10.76 22.52
N LYS A 100 3.18 10.91 23.46
CA LYS A 100 2.39 12.14 23.61
C LYS A 100 3.25 13.37 23.87
N SER A 101 4.30 13.22 24.68
CA SER A 101 5.20 14.32 25.03
C SER A 101 6.16 14.73 23.92
N LYS A 102 6.42 13.83 22.96
CA LYS A 102 7.45 14.02 21.93
C LYS A 102 7.14 15.15 20.96
N SER A 103 5.86 15.34 20.61
CA SER A 103 5.52 16.36 19.62
C SER A 103 4.11 16.92 19.84
N SER A 104 4.02 18.25 19.92
CA SER A 104 2.72 18.97 19.90
C SER A 104 2.01 18.86 18.53
N LYS A 105 2.68 18.34 17.51
CA LYS A 105 2.10 18.14 16.18
C LYS A 105 1.20 16.89 16.12
N ILE A 106 1.26 15.98 17.09
CA ILE A 106 0.40 14.78 17.12
C ILE A 106 -1.05 15.23 17.32
N LYS A 107 -1.87 15.05 16.29
CA LYS A 107 -3.30 15.38 16.32
C LYS A 107 -4.13 14.32 17.02
N GLN A 108 -3.74 13.06 16.84
CA GLN A 108 -4.41 11.90 17.42
C GLN A 108 -3.39 10.81 17.74
N LEU A 109 -3.52 10.17 18.90
CA LEU A 109 -2.75 9.01 19.27
C LEU A 109 -3.69 7.84 19.51
N ILE A 110 -3.42 6.71 18.86
CA ILE A 110 -4.16 5.47 18.95
C ILE A 110 -3.16 4.41 19.42
N ASN A 111 -3.36 3.89 20.63
CA ASN A 111 -2.48 2.90 21.23
C ASN A 111 -3.16 1.53 21.23
N GLU A 112 -2.75 0.68 20.28
CA GLU A 112 -3.20 -0.71 20.11
C GLU A 112 -2.11 -1.72 20.53
N VAL A 113 -1.16 -1.29 21.37
CA VAL A 113 -0.16 -2.17 21.97
C VAL A 113 -0.83 -3.15 22.92
N GLU A 114 -0.55 -4.44 22.77
CA GLU A 114 -1.05 -5.49 23.64
C GLU A 114 -0.03 -5.83 24.74
N VAL A 115 -0.55 -6.12 25.96
CA VAL A 115 0.33 -6.52 27.07
C VAL A 115 0.53 -8.01 27.03
N MET A 116 1.69 -8.40 26.48
CA MET A 116 2.08 -9.79 26.30
C MET A 116 3.56 -9.90 25.91
N PRO A 117 4.14 -11.12 25.90
CA PRO A 117 5.48 -11.35 25.38
C PRO A 117 5.59 -10.98 23.89
N ASN A 118 6.75 -10.47 23.50
CA ASN A 118 7.04 -10.09 22.12
C ASN A 118 6.81 -11.25 21.14
N SER A 119 6.21 -10.93 20.01
CA SER A 119 6.02 -11.84 18.88
C SER A 119 7.36 -12.31 18.31
N SER A 120 7.38 -13.52 17.74
CA SER A 120 8.57 -14.05 17.09
C SER A 120 8.88 -13.28 15.80
N TYR A 121 10.16 -13.28 15.37
CA TYR A 121 10.55 -12.71 14.07
C TYR A 121 9.79 -13.35 12.90
N LEU A 122 9.45 -14.65 13.02
CA LEU A 122 8.67 -15.35 11.99
C LEU A 122 7.23 -14.83 11.91
N ASP A 123 6.61 -14.54 13.04
CA ASP A 123 5.24 -14.02 13.06
C ASP A 123 5.20 -12.59 12.51
N ARG A 124 6.16 -11.74 12.86
CA ARG A 124 6.34 -10.40 12.26
C ARG A 124 6.56 -10.47 10.74
N ALA A 125 7.34 -11.44 10.26
CA ALA A 125 7.53 -11.66 8.83
C ALA A 125 6.22 -12.05 8.13
N LYS A 126 5.36 -12.86 8.77
CA LYS A 126 4.03 -13.19 8.24
C LYS A 126 3.14 -11.93 8.15
N ASP A 127 3.17 -11.06 9.14
CA ASP A 127 2.43 -9.80 9.11
C ASP A 127 2.91 -8.88 7.98
N GLY A 128 4.23 -8.81 7.76
CA GLY A 128 4.80 -8.11 6.60
C GLY A 128 4.29 -8.67 5.26
N VAL A 129 4.17 -10.00 5.13
CA VAL A 129 3.60 -10.63 3.92
C VAL A 129 2.13 -10.25 3.73
N ILE A 130 1.33 -10.20 4.79
CA ILE A 130 -0.07 -9.75 4.72
C ILE A 130 -0.14 -8.31 4.25
N THR A 131 0.66 -7.41 4.83
CA THR A 131 0.72 -5.99 4.42
C THR A 131 1.03 -5.87 2.93
N VAL A 132 2.11 -6.50 2.45
CA VAL A 132 2.51 -6.45 1.02
C VAL A 132 1.43 -7.03 0.11
N GLN A 133 0.76 -8.10 0.53
CA GLN A 133 -0.37 -8.68 -0.22
C GLN A 133 -1.51 -7.68 -0.38
N ILE A 134 -1.90 -6.98 0.69
CA ILE A 134 -2.97 -5.99 0.65
C ILE A 134 -2.57 -4.78 -0.20
N GLU A 135 -1.36 -4.26 -0.02
CA GLU A 135 -0.83 -3.16 -0.83
C GLU A 135 -0.82 -3.52 -2.33
N THR A 136 -0.42 -4.74 -2.68
CA THR A 136 -0.45 -5.23 -4.07
C THR A 136 -1.88 -5.23 -4.62
N LEU A 137 -2.86 -5.72 -3.84
CA LEU A 137 -4.26 -5.69 -4.23
C LEU A 137 -4.82 -4.26 -4.37
N PHE A 138 -4.28 -3.30 -3.62
CA PHE A 138 -4.63 -1.90 -3.77
C PHE A 138 -4.11 -1.29 -5.08
N PHE A 139 -3.05 -1.81 -5.67
CA PHE A 139 -2.59 -1.40 -7.01
C PHE A 139 -3.46 -1.96 -8.13
N ASP A 140 -4.10 -3.12 -7.91
CA ASP A 140 -4.90 -3.82 -8.93
C ASP A 140 -6.38 -3.36 -8.97
N GLN A 141 -6.77 -2.39 -8.17
CA GLN A 141 -8.12 -1.84 -8.12
C GLN A 141 -8.15 -0.39 -8.63
N GLU A 142 -9.35 0.10 -8.96
CA GLU A 142 -9.51 1.38 -9.64
C GLU A 142 -10.38 2.40 -8.86
N VAL A 143 -10.82 2.07 -7.65
CA VAL A 143 -11.74 2.91 -6.87
C VAL A 143 -11.00 4.07 -6.20
N PHE A 144 -9.78 3.81 -5.70
CA PHE A 144 -8.93 4.81 -5.06
C PHE A 144 -7.46 4.65 -5.48
N HIS A 145 -6.65 5.67 -5.26
CA HIS A 145 -5.21 5.53 -5.46
C HIS A 145 -4.56 4.86 -4.23
N PRO A 146 -3.63 3.90 -4.39
CA PRO A 146 -3.01 3.18 -3.27
C PRO A 146 -2.44 4.10 -2.18
N SER A 147 -1.88 5.27 -2.53
CA SER A 147 -1.35 6.25 -1.56
C SER A 147 -2.39 6.88 -0.64
N HIS A 148 -3.70 6.71 -0.92
CA HIS A 148 -4.76 7.23 -0.05
C HIS A 148 -4.98 6.42 1.22
N VAL A 149 -4.47 5.17 1.24
CA VAL A 149 -4.65 4.23 2.35
C VAL A 149 -3.31 3.63 2.76
N SER A 150 -2.92 3.89 3.98
CA SER A 150 -1.76 3.24 4.62
C SER A 150 -2.21 1.96 5.31
N VAL A 151 -1.40 0.92 5.20
CA VAL A 151 -1.66 -0.42 5.75
C VAL A 151 -0.59 -0.75 6.77
N LEU A 152 -0.99 -1.21 7.95
CA LEU A 152 -0.12 -1.84 8.92
C LEU A 152 -0.76 -3.13 9.39
N THR A 153 0.00 -4.22 9.46
CA THR A 153 -0.48 -5.49 10.00
C THR A 153 0.30 -5.83 11.26
N GLU A 154 -0.42 -6.18 12.30
CA GLU A 154 0.13 -6.69 13.56
C GLU A 154 -0.68 -7.90 14.02
N ARG A 155 -0.04 -9.06 14.21
CA ARG A 155 -0.67 -10.32 14.66
C ARG A 155 -1.86 -10.77 13.79
N GLY A 156 -1.84 -10.44 12.51
CA GLY A 156 -2.93 -10.69 11.57
C GLY A 156 -4.10 -9.71 11.67
N VAL A 157 -4.00 -8.70 12.54
CA VAL A 157 -4.93 -7.56 12.56
C VAL A 157 -4.40 -6.50 11.61
N VAL A 158 -5.21 -6.11 10.65
CA VAL A 158 -4.88 -5.10 9.64
C VAL A 158 -5.47 -3.76 10.06
N TYR A 159 -4.64 -2.75 10.17
CA TYR A 159 -5.01 -1.38 10.45
C TYR A 159 -4.93 -0.56 9.16
N LEU A 160 -6.03 0.09 8.81
CA LEU A 160 -6.12 0.94 7.62
C LEU A 160 -6.27 2.39 8.07
N MET A 161 -5.30 3.23 7.69
CA MET A 161 -5.32 4.67 7.92
C MET A 161 -5.36 5.41 6.58
N GLY A 162 -5.94 6.61 6.57
CA GLY A 162 -5.98 7.41 5.34
C GLY A 162 -7.07 8.46 5.37
N SER A 163 -7.04 9.39 4.39
CA SER A 163 -8.11 10.35 4.14
C SER A 163 -8.91 9.88 2.94
N VAL A 164 -10.10 9.34 3.17
CA VAL A 164 -10.88 8.61 2.15
C VAL A 164 -12.36 8.96 2.21
N THR A 165 -13.06 8.79 1.09
CA THR A 165 -14.52 8.80 1.07
C THR A 165 -15.07 7.51 1.67
N LYS A 166 -16.34 7.47 2.06
CA LYS A 166 -16.99 6.25 2.57
C LYS A 166 -16.90 5.09 1.57
N ARG A 167 -17.09 5.37 0.27
CA ARG A 167 -16.98 4.39 -0.81
C ARG A 167 -15.59 3.77 -0.89
N GLU A 168 -14.55 4.60 -0.81
CA GLU A 168 -13.16 4.14 -0.83
C GLU A 168 -12.81 3.33 0.41
N ALA A 169 -13.25 3.79 1.58
CA ALA A 169 -13.07 3.07 2.85
C ALA A 169 -13.70 1.68 2.83
N GLU A 170 -14.93 1.56 2.34
CA GLU A 170 -15.62 0.28 2.19
C GLU A 170 -14.91 -0.64 1.21
N HIS A 171 -14.45 -0.10 0.08
CA HIS A 171 -13.71 -0.87 -0.91
C HIS A 171 -12.37 -1.37 -0.39
N ALA A 172 -11.57 -0.49 0.24
CA ALA A 172 -10.30 -0.85 0.86
C ALA A 172 -10.48 -1.90 1.96
N THR A 173 -11.50 -1.74 2.80
CA THR A 173 -11.82 -2.70 3.86
C THR A 173 -12.20 -4.06 3.29
N ASN A 174 -13.01 -4.09 2.22
CA ASN A 174 -13.43 -5.33 1.57
C ASN A 174 -12.23 -6.07 0.93
N ILE A 175 -11.31 -5.36 0.30
CA ILE A 175 -10.08 -5.95 -0.23
C ILE A 175 -9.23 -6.51 0.90
N ALA A 176 -8.94 -5.72 1.93
CA ALA A 176 -8.12 -6.13 3.05
C ALA A 176 -8.68 -7.34 3.79
N SER A 177 -10.01 -7.41 3.97
CA SER A 177 -10.66 -8.52 4.66
C SER A 177 -10.61 -9.86 3.91
N LYS A 178 -10.39 -9.83 2.59
CA LYS A 178 -10.26 -11.02 1.74
C LYS A 178 -8.82 -11.50 1.59
N ALA A 179 -7.85 -10.73 2.05
CA ALA A 179 -6.46 -11.13 1.98
C ALA A 179 -6.19 -12.34 2.90
N LYS A 180 -5.29 -13.21 2.44
CA LYS A 180 -5.01 -14.46 3.16
C LYS A 180 -4.40 -14.18 4.54
N ASN A 181 -4.84 -14.93 5.54
CA ASN A 181 -4.40 -14.86 6.94
C ASN A 181 -4.78 -13.57 7.70
N VAL A 182 -5.60 -12.71 7.14
CA VAL A 182 -6.19 -11.58 7.86
C VAL A 182 -7.22 -12.09 8.86
N LYS A 183 -7.08 -11.71 10.12
CA LYS A 183 -8.00 -12.07 11.22
C LYS A 183 -9.05 -11.00 11.45
N LYS A 184 -8.66 -9.73 11.33
CA LYS A 184 -9.51 -8.56 11.60
C LYS A 184 -9.00 -7.37 10.80
N VAL A 185 -9.91 -6.48 10.40
CA VAL A 185 -9.56 -5.18 9.81
C VAL A 185 -10.10 -4.08 10.71
N VAL A 186 -9.22 -3.17 11.11
CA VAL A 186 -9.52 -1.99 11.91
C VAL A 186 -9.43 -0.76 11.00
N LYS A 187 -10.49 0.04 11.00
CA LYS A 187 -10.61 1.25 10.17
C LYS A 187 -10.29 2.47 11.01
N LEU A 188 -9.22 3.17 10.68
CA LEU A 188 -8.76 4.39 11.32
C LEU A 188 -8.73 5.53 10.30
N PHE A 189 -9.80 5.65 9.52
CA PHE A 189 -9.90 6.61 8.44
C PHE A 189 -10.36 7.98 8.90
N ASN A 190 -9.77 9.01 8.30
CA ASN A 190 -10.35 10.35 8.25
C ASN A 190 -11.30 10.42 7.05
N TYR A 191 -12.61 10.56 7.31
CA TYR A 191 -13.61 10.57 6.25
C TYR A 191 -13.75 11.96 5.63
N LEU A 192 -13.58 12.00 4.31
CA LEU A 192 -13.79 13.21 3.53
C LEU A 192 -15.28 13.55 3.45
N MET A 193 -15.63 14.80 3.71
CA MET A 193 -17.01 15.30 3.68
C MET A 193 -17.55 15.43 2.25
N ALA A 194 -16.68 15.63 1.27
CA ALA A 194 -17.03 15.74 -0.15
C ALA A 194 -16.15 14.81 -0.98
N ARG A 195 -16.66 14.37 -2.13
CA ARG A 195 -15.87 13.60 -3.10
C ARG A 195 -14.80 14.50 -3.71
N PRO A 196 -13.52 14.09 -3.70
CA PRO A 196 -12.47 14.81 -4.39
C PRO A 196 -12.74 14.91 -5.90
N ALA A 197 -12.34 16.04 -6.51
CA ALA A 197 -12.54 16.28 -7.94
C ALA A 197 -11.91 15.16 -8.81
N GLU A 198 -10.75 14.65 -8.41
CA GLU A 198 -10.04 13.56 -9.09
C GLU A 198 -10.83 12.24 -9.09
N GLU A 199 -11.54 11.94 -8.01
CA GLU A 199 -12.44 10.76 -7.95
C GLU A 199 -13.62 10.93 -8.92
N VAL A 200 -14.20 12.12 -8.97
CA VAL A 200 -15.31 12.44 -9.89
C VAL A 200 -14.84 12.36 -11.34
N GLU A 201 -13.69 12.93 -11.65
CA GLU A 201 -13.10 12.92 -12.99
C GLU A 201 -12.78 11.50 -13.45
N ARG A 202 -12.18 10.69 -12.59
CA ARG A 202 -11.89 9.28 -12.86
C ARG A 202 -13.16 8.49 -13.17
N ASP A 203 -14.21 8.66 -12.39
CA ASP A 203 -15.49 7.97 -12.60
C ASP A 203 -16.15 8.44 -13.92
N ASN A 204 -16.10 9.73 -14.23
CA ASN A 204 -16.62 10.28 -15.49
C ASN A 204 -15.85 9.74 -16.71
N LYS A 205 -14.52 9.64 -16.62
CA LYS A 205 -13.69 9.07 -17.67
C LYS A 205 -14.03 7.61 -17.93
N LYS A 206 -14.15 6.81 -16.86
CA LYS A 206 -14.56 5.40 -16.98
C LYS A 206 -15.93 5.23 -17.61
N LYS A 207 -16.88 6.07 -17.24
CA LYS A 207 -18.22 6.06 -17.82
C LYS A 207 -18.17 6.36 -19.31
N ALA A 208 -17.43 7.39 -19.72
CA ALA A 208 -17.26 7.74 -21.13
C ALA A 208 -16.55 6.63 -21.93
N GLU A 209 -15.54 5.98 -21.36
CA GLU A 209 -14.86 4.84 -21.98
C GLU A 209 -15.78 3.62 -22.14
N ALA A 210 -16.60 3.34 -21.12
CA ALA A 210 -17.60 2.25 -21.19
C ALA A 210 -18.67 2.51 -22.24
N GLU A 211 -19.19 3.73 -22.33
CA GLU A 211 -20.16 4.14 -23.35
C GLU A 211 -19.57 3.99 -24.77
N LYS A 212 -18.34 4.46 -24.98
CA LYS A 212 -17.63 4.32 -26.26
C LYS A 212 -17.38 2.86 -26.64
N ARG A 213 -17.06 2.02 -25.65
CA ARG A 213 -16.87 0.57 -25.87
C ARG A 213 -18.17 -0.09 -26.28
N ALA A 214 -19.27 0.23 -25.61
CA ALA A 214 -20.61 -0.30 -25.94
C ALA A 214 -21.04 0.11 -27.35
N GLU A 215 -20.80 1.37 -27.75
CA GLU A 215 -21.07 1.84 -29.12
C GLU A 215 -20.24 1.08 -30.17
N LEU A 216 -18.97 0.82 -29.86
CA LEU A 216 -18.09 0.08 -30.77
C LEU A 216 -18.52 -1.38 -30.92
N GLU A 217 -18.93 -2.02 -29.83
CA GLU A 217 -19.47 -3.40 -29.84
C GLU A 217 -20.79 -3.48 -30.64
N ALA A 218 -21.68 -2.50 -30.48
CA ALA A 218 -22.92 -2.42 -31.25
C ALA A 218 -22.65 -2.26 -32.75
N LYS A 219 -21.71 -1.38 -33.15
CA LYS A 219 -21.29 -1.22 -34.55
C LYS A 219 -20.68 -2.49 -35.12
N LYS A 220 -19.86 -3.18 -34.32
CA LYS A 220 -19.25 -4.45 -34.75
C LYS A 220 -20.34 -5.52 -35.00
N ALA A 221 -21.30 -5.64 -34.13
CA ALA A 221 -22.42 -6.58 -34.30
C ALA A 221 -23.28 -6.24 -35.55
N GLU A 222 -23.52 -4.94 -35.81
CA GLU A 222 -24.24 -4.51 -37.02
C GLU A 222 -23.46 -4.88 -38.32
N LEU A 223 -22.13 -4.67 -38.32
CA LEU A 223 -21.29 -5.04 -39.45
C LEU A 223 -21.26 -6.55 -39.69
N GLU A 224 -21.15 -7.35 -38.62
CA GLU A 224 -21.21 -8.81 -38.72
C GLU A 224 -22.56 -9.30 -39.27
N ALA A 225 -23.66 -8.68 -38.85
CA ALA A 225 -25.00 -8.99 -39.37
C ALA A 225 -25.10 -8.68 -40.87
N LYS A 226 -24.63 -7.50 -41.31
CA LYS A 226 -24.61 -7.14 -42.73
C LYS A 226 -23.73 -8.06 -43.57
N GLN A 227 -22.56 -8.47 -43.02
CA GLN A 227 -21.66 -9.41 -43.69
C GLN A 227 -22.32 -10.78 -43.87
N ASN A 228 -23.03 -11.27 -42.85
CA ASN A 228 -23.75 -12.53 -42.94
C ASN A 228 -24.93 -12.48 -43.97
N GLU A 229 -25.65 -11.38 -44.01
CA GLU A 229 -26.69 -11.15 -44.97
C GLU A 229 -26.14 -11.14 -46.42
N LEU A 230 -25.00 -10.42 -46.64
CA LEU A 230 -24.32 -10.39 -47.91
C LEU A 230 -23.82 -11.77 -48.37
N ASN A 231 -23.25 -12.53 -47.44
CA ASN A 231 -22.80 -13.90 -47.75
C ASN A 231 -23.96 -14.82 -48.12
N GLN A 232 -25.12 -14.66 -47.47
CA GLN A 232 -26.33 -15.41 -47.84
C GLN A 232 -26.83 -15.06 -49.23
N GLN A 233 -26.87 -13.76 -49.58
CA GLN A 233 -27.24 -13.31 -50.92
C GLN A 233 -26.28 -13.84 -52.01
N LEU A 234 -24.98 -13.87 -51.73
CA LEU A 234 -23.99 -14.43 -52.65
C LEU A 234 -24.15 -15.94 -52.84
N TYR A 235 -24.52 -16.67 -51.78
CA TYR A 235 -24.78 -18.09 -51.85
C TYR A 235 -26.05 -18.39 -52.73
N GLU A 236 -27.09 -17.59 -52.58
CA GLU A 236 -28.31 -17.71 -53.35
C GLU A 236 -28.08 -17.42 -54.84
N LEU A 237 -27.26 -16.40 -55.20
CA LEU A 237 -26.92 -16.04 -56.56
C LEU A 237 -25.95 -17.04 -57.25
N GLY A 238 -25.19 -17.81 -56.49
CA GLY A 238 -24.27 -18.80 -57.04
C GLY A 238 -24.83 -20.20 -57.17
N SER A 239 -26.12 -20.41 -56.80
CA SER A 239 -26.82 -21.70 -56.84
C SER A 239 -27.74 -21.86 -58.10
N ASP A 240 -27.80 -20.86 -58.95
CA ASP A 240 -28.46 -20.89 -60.28
C ASP A 240 -27.41 -21.16 -61.37
#